data_2baac86e18452b14ccb1d72d0f0725fd
#
_entry.id   2baac86e18452b14ccb1d72d0f0725fd
#
_cell.length_a   1.000
_cell.length_b   1.000
_cell.length_c   1.000
_cell.angle_alpha   90.00
_cell.angle_beta   90.00
_cell.angle_gamma   90.00
#
_symmetry.space_group_name_H-M   'P 1'
#
loop_
_entity.id
_entity.type
_entity.pdbx_description
1 polymer ?
#
loop_
_entity_poly.entity_id
_entity_poly.type
_entity_poly.pdbx_seq_one_letter_code
_entity_poly.pdbx_strand_id
1 'polypeptide(L)' 'MKKEFEVIAQIIQNNKRVLDVGCGDGILMEYLKFNQHNDVRGLEPQKDLVQKCIAKGLSVIEGDAEKELTQFPEK' A
#
# COMPACT_ATOMS: atom_id res chain seq x y z
N MET A 1 -7.47 12.88 6.62
CA MET A 1 -7.15 12.09 5.41
C MET A 1 -7.76 12.78 4.20
N LYS A 2 -7.12 12.70 3.05
CA LYS A 2 -7.63 13.32 1.84
C LYS A 2 -8.94 12.70 1.41
N LYS A 3 -9.80 13.50 0.80
CA LYS A 3 -11.13 13.03 0.42
C LYS A 3 -11.08 11.87 -0.57
N GLU A 4 -10.15 11.90 -1.53
CA GLU A 4 -10.02 10.80 -2.47
C GLU A 4 -9.62 9.49 -1.78
N PHE A 5 -8.84 9.59 -0.70
CA PHE A 5 -8.49 8.40 0.08
C PHE A 5 -9.72 7.83 0.79
N GLU A 6 -10.60 8.71 1.26
CA GLU A 6 -11.83 8.26 1.90
C GLU A 6 -12.73 7.53 0.94
N VAL A 7 -12.81 8.01 -0.31
CA VAL A 7 -13.60 7.34 -1.34
C VAL A 7 -13.01 5.97 -1.63
N ILE A 8 -11.69 5.88 -1.79
CA ILE A 8 -11.03 4.59 -2.03
C ILE A 8 -11.29 3.63 -0.87
N ALA A 9 -11.19 4.12 0.36
CA ALA A 9 -11.40 3.28 1.54
C ALA A 9 -12.83 2.75 1.60
N GLN A 10 -13.81 3.52 1.12
CA GLN A 10 -15.19 3.05 1.08
C GLN A 10 -15.40 1.94 0.05
N ILE A 11 -14.66 1.99 -1.05
CA ILE A 11 -14.72 0.97 -2.08
C ILE A 11 -14.11 -0.34 -1.60
N ILE A 12 -12.97 -0.25 -0.89
CA ILE A 12 -12.27 -1.42 -0.41
C ILE A 12 -12.94 -1.92 0.87
N GLN A 13 -13.40 -3.16 0.83
CA GLN A 13 -14.09 -3.74 1.97
C GLN A 13 -13.12 -4.10 3.09
N ASN A 14 -13.68 -4.40 4.26
CA ASN A 14 -12.88 -4.85 5.41
C ASN A 14 -12.39 -6.28 5.22
N ASN A 15 -11.29 -6.62 5.88
CA ASN A 15 -10.77 -7.99 5.94
C ASN A 15 -10.40 -8.52 4.56
N LYS A 16 -9.77 -7.68 3.73
CA LYS A 16 -9.32 -8.05 2.39
C LYS A 16 -7.81 -7.98 2.30
N ARG A 17 -7.26 -8.57 1.25
CA ARG A 17 -5.86 -8.38 0.90
C ARG A 17 -5.75 -7.26 -0.12
N VAL A 18 -4.86 -6.32 0.15
CA VAL A 18 -4.72 -5.12 -0.67
C VAL A 18 -3.25 -4.90 -0.99
N LEU A 19 -2.96 -4.65 -2.25
CA LEU A 19 -1.64 -4.21 -2.67
C LEU A 19 -1.75 -2.76 -3.10
N ASP A 20 -1.01 -1.88 -2.42
CA ASP A 20 -1.00 -0.46 -2.71
C ASP A 20 0.27 -0.13 -3.50
N VAL A 21 0.12 0.02 -4.81
CA VAL A 21 1.24 0.31 -5.70
C VAL A 21 1.48 1.82 -5.70
N GLY A 22 2.72 2.22 -5.41
CA GLY A 22 3.03 3.63 -5.24
C GLY A 22 2.44 4.18 -3.97
N CYS A 23 2.63 3.48 -2.86
CA CYS A 23 1.93 3.78 -1.61
C CYS A 23 2.36 5.09 -0.94
N GLY A 24 3.46 5.69 -1.39
CA GLY A 24 3.91 6.96 -0.82
C GLY A 24 4.30 6.81 0.64
N ASP A 25 3.83 7.74 1.47
CA ASP A 25 4.15 7.73 2.90
C ASP A 25 3.25 6.80 3.70
N GLY A 26 2.31 6.13 3.07
CA GLY A 26 1.52 5.10 3.69
C GLY A 26 0.26 5.56 4.41
N ILE A 27 -0.19 6.79 4.16
CA ILE A 27 -1.39 7.29 4.85
C ILE A 27 -2.61 6.42 4.56
N LEU A 28 -2.83 6.09 3.29
CA LEU A 28 -3.96 5.24 2.91
C LEU A 28 -3.79 3.83 3.46
N MET A 29 -2.58 3.29 3.38
CA MET A 29 -2.30 1.96 3.92
C MET A 29 -2.60 1.88 5.41
N GLU A 30 -2.21 2.93 6.13
CA GLU A 30 -2.46 3.01 7.57
C GLU A 30 -3.94 2.90 7.87
N TYR A 31 -4.75 3.65 7.14
CA TYR A 31 -6.19 3.62 7.32
C TYR A 31 -6.77 2.25 7.01
N LEU A 32 -6.38 1.67 5.87
CA LEU A 32 -6.92 0.38 5.44
C LEU A 32 -6.54 -0.73 6.41
N LYS A 33 -5.34 -0.67 6.97
CA LYS A 33 -4.88 -1.71 7.88
C LYS A 33 -5.51 -1.57 9.25
N PHE A 34 -5.46 -0.39 9.85
CA PHE A 34 -5.81 -0.23 11.25
C PHE A 34 -7.28 0.06 11.47
N ASN A 35 -7.95 0.69 10.51
CA ASN A 35 -9.38 1.00 10.63
C ASN A 35 -10.27 -0.03 9.98
N GLN A 36 -9.80 -0.71 8.92
CA GLN A 36 -10.62 -1.66 8.19
C GLN A 36 -10.08 -3.09 8.28
N HIS A 37 -9.01 -3.31 9.01
CA HIS A 37 -8.45 -4.65 9.27
C HIS A 37 -8.08 -5.39 7.99
N ASN A 38 -7.58 -4.69 7.00
CA ASN A 38 -7.11 -5.31 5.76
C ASN A 38 -5.66 -5.78 5.91
N ASP A 39 -5.29 -6.81 5.17
CA ASP A 39 -3.91 -7.22 5.01
C ASP A 39 -3.34 -6.38 3.87
N VAL A 40 -2.67 -5.30 4.22
CA VAL A 40 -2.22 -4.32 3.23
C VAL A 40 -0.72 -4.43 3.05
N ARG A 41 -0.30 -4.51 1.81
CA ARG A 41 1.11 -4.49 1.45
C ARG A 41 1.34 -3.40 0.44
N GLY A 42 2.51 -2.78 0.49
CA GLY A 42 2.82 -1.66 -0.38
C GLY A 42 4.03 -1.91 -1.23
N LEU A 43 4.09 -1.20 -2.36
CA LEU A 43 5.24 -1.19 -3.24
C LEU A 43 5.54 0.26 -3.55
N GLU A 44 6.77 0.70 -3.25
CA GLU A 44 7.13 2.10 -3.38
C GLU A 44 8.58 2.22 -3.85
N PRO A 45 8.84 2.96 -4.95
CA PRO A 45 10.22 3.06 -5.46
C PRO A 45 11.14 3.97 -4.64
N GLN A 46 10.59 4.91 -3.88
CA GLN A 46 11.42 5.87 -3.15
C GLN A 46 11.75 5.33 -1.76
N LYS A 47 13.04 5.15 -1.53
CA LYS A 47 13.53 4.54 -0.30
C LYS A 47 13.12 5.28 0.95
N ASP A 48 13.16 6.60 0.93
CA ASP A 48 12.78 7.39 2.11
C ASP A 48 11.31 7.23 2.46
N LEU A 49 10.45 7.08 1.47
CA LEU A 49 9.03 6.83 1.71
C LEU A 49 8.81 5.43 2.25
N VAL A 50 9.55 4.46 1.74
CA VAL A 50 9.49 3.09 2.27
C VAL A 50 9.84 3.10 3.75
N GLN A 51 10.87 3.84 4.14
CA GLN A 51 11.30 3.90 5.54
C GLN A 51 10.23 4.55 6.42
N LYS A 52 9.54 5.56 5.90
CA LYS A 52 8.43 6.17 6.64
C LYS A 52 7.30 5.17 6.89
N CYS A 53 6.99 4.36 5.89
CA CYS A 53 5.98 3.33 6.04
C CYS A 53 6.38 2.29 7.07
N ILE A 54 7.62 1.83 7.02
CA ILE A 54 8.12 0.82 7.96
C ILE A 54 8.07 1.38 9.39
N ALA A 55 8.41 2.65 9.56
CA ALA A 55 8.34 3.28 10.87
C ALA A 55 6.92 3.30 11.44
N LYS A 56 5.93 3.26 10.58
CA LYS A 56 4.52 3.20 10.98
C LYS A 56 4.01 1.77 11.19
N GLY A 57 4.86 0.78 11.03
CA GLY A 57 4.46 -0.62 11.16
C GLY A 57 3.79 -1.19 9.94
N LEU A 58 4.04 -0.61 8.78
CA LEU A 58 3.44 -1.07 7.52
C LEU A 58 4.41 -1.99 6.77
N SER A 59 3.86 -2.90 5.98
CA SER A 59 4.63 -3.85 5.17
C SER A 59 4.81 -3.26 3.78
N VAL A 60 6.01 -2.79 3.48
CA VAL A 60 6.29 -2.14 2.20
C VAL A 60 7.60 -2.67 1.64
N ILE A 61 7.61 -2.90 0.34
CA ILE A 61 8.79 -3.33 -0.39
C ILE A 61 9.25 -2.16 -1.26
N GLU A 62 10.54 -1.90 -1.25
CA GLU A 62 11.12 -0.91 -2.15
C GLU A 62 11.20 -1.52 -3.54
N GLY A 63 10.53 -0.89 -4.52
CA GLY A 63 10.55 -1.40 -5.87
C GLY A 63 9.71 -0.58 -6.80
N ASP A 64 9.93 -0.79 -8.09
CA ASP A 64 9.20 -0.13 -9.16
C ASP A 64 8.16 -1.11 -9.68
N ALA A 65 6.90 -0.68 -9.72
CA ALA A 65 5.80 -1.56 -10.13
C ALA A 65 6.03 -2.13 -11.53
N GLU A 66 6.51 -1.31 -12.45
CA GLU A 66 6.78 -1.79 -13.80
C GLU A 66 7.79 -2.93 -13.81
N LYS A 67 8.88 -2.77 -13.05
CA LYS A 67 9.93 -3.78 -13.01
C LYS A 67 9.49 -5.01 -12.25
N GLU A 68 8.86 -4.81 -11.09
CA GLU A 68 8.50 -5.93 -10.23
C GLU A 68 7.44 -6.82 -10.88
N LEU A 69 6.42 -6.20 -11.48
CA LEU A 69 5.33 -6.96 -12.06
C LEU A 69 5.73 -7.70 -13.33
N THR A 70 6.67 -7.17 -14.09
CA THR A 70 7.13 -7.85 -15.28
C THR A 70 8.03 -9.05 -14.99
N GLN A 71 8.47 -9.22 -13.76
CA GLN A 71 9.28 -10.35 -13.37
C GLN A 71 8.46 -11.59 -13.01
N PHE A 72 7.15 -11.45 -12.88
CA PHE A 72 6.30 -12.58 -12.55
C PHE A 72 5.94 -13.36 -13.80
N PRO A 73 5.81 -14.69 -13.66
CA PRO A 73 5.47 -15.50 -14.83
C PRO A 73 4.09 -15.17 -15.36
N GLU A 74 3.94 -15.35 -16.66
CA GLU A 74 2.65 -15.24 -17.30
C GLU A 74 1.74 -16.38 -16.89
N LYS A 75 0.46 -16.09 -16.90
CA LYS A 75 -0.52 -17.10 -16.52
C LYS A 75 -1.03 -17.86 -17.68
#